data_83c0aaf2d6c7d152d6f35386c6388c50
#
_entry.id   83c0aaf2d6c7d152d6f35386c6388c50
#
_cell.length_a   1.000
_cell.length_b   1.000
_cell.length_c   1.000
_cell.angle_alpha   90.00
_cell.angle_beta   90.00
_cell.angle_gamma   90.00
#
_symmetry.space_group_name_H-M   'P 1'
#
loop_
_entity.id
_entity.type
_entity.pdbx_description
1 polymer ?
#
loop_
_entity_poly.entity_id
_entity_poly.type
_entity_poly.pdbx_seq_one_letter_code
_entity_poly.pdbx_strand_id
1 'polypeptide(L)'
;MRQRIAAAGLNDIADKLDAGVRLDLGDGVRLFDAPDLLVVGWLANREREKRHGAKTFYNYNIRLEATNVCVASCLFCSFARLKPGDPGAYTMSLEQA
;
A
#
# COMPACT_ATOMS: atom_id res chain seq x y z
N MET A 1 14.49 21.79 0.45
CA MET A 1 13.14 21.21 0.29
C MET A 1 12.07 22.24 -0.04
N ARG A 2 11.96 23.39 0.65
CA ARG A 2 10.93 24.41 0.38
C ARG A 2 10.85 24.87 -1.08
N GLN A 3 11.99 25.10 -1.73
CA GLN A 3 12.01 25.49 -3.17
C GLN A 3 11.44 24.37 -4.07
N ARG A 4 11.68 23.11 -3.75
CA ARG A 4 11.12 21.98 -4.51
C ARG A 4 9.60 21.85 -4.31
N ILE A 5 9.10 22.09 -3.09
CA ILE A 5 7.66 22.12 -2.81
C ILE A 5 6.99 23.22 -3.64
N ALA A 6 7.59 24.42 -3.67
CA ALA A 6 7.09 25.53 -4.48
C ALA A 6 7.11 25.21 -5.97
N ALA A 7 8.21 24.64 -6.47
CA ALA A 7 8.32 24.23 -7.88
C ALA A 7 7.32 23.14 -8.27
N ALA A 8 6.95 22.28 -7.34
CA ALA A 8 5.91 21.27 -7.53
C ALA A 8 4.48 21.82 -7.37
N GLY A 9 4.31 23.09 -7.00
CA GLY A 9 2.99 23.71 -6.77
C GLY A 9 2.24 23.17 -5.57
N LEU A 10 2.96 22.68 -4.54
CA LEU A 10 2.37 21.98 -3.38
C LEU A 10 2.50 22.77 -2.06
N ASN A 11 2.73 24.09 -2.11
CA ASN A 11 2.89 24.91 -0.90
C ASN A 11 1.65 24.88 -0.01
N ASP A 12 0.46 25.04 -0.58
CA ASP A 12 -0.81 25.02 0.14
C ASP A 12 -1.08 23.68 0.80
N ILE A 13 -0.68 22.58 0.16
CA ILE A 13 -0.76 21.23 0.74
C ILE A 13 0.21 21.11 1.93
N ALA A 14 1.43 21.62 1.78
CA ALA A 14 2.39 21.65 2.90
C ALA A 14 1.86 22.47 4.08
N ASP A 15 1.25 23.64 3.81
CA ASP A 15 0.66 24.49 4.83
C ASP A 15 -0.53 23.81 5.54
N LYS A 16 -1.40 23.12 4.79
CA LYS A 16 -2.49 22.31 5.37
C LYS A 16 -1.95 21.22 6.30
N LEU A 17 -0.89 20.51 5.89
CA LEU A 17 -0.25 19.49 6.73
C LEU A 17 0.39 20.08 7.97
N ASP A 18 1.02 21.24 7.89
CA ASP A 18 1.60 21.93 9.04
C ASP A 18 0.53 22.38 10.04
N ALA A 19 -0.60 22.86 9.53
CA ALA A 19 -1.75 23.27 10.32
C ALA A 19 -2.60 22.06 10.82
N GLY A 20 -2.29 20.83 10.47
CA GLY A 20 -3.07 19.66 10.82
C GLY A 20 -4.44 19.58 10.13
N VAL A 21 -4.61 20.30 9.03
CA VAL A 21 -5.83 20.30 8.23
C VAL A 21 -5.86 19.07 7.35
N ARG A 22 -7.00 18.37 7.32
CA ARG A 22 -7.18 17.20 6.48
C ARG A 22 -7.15 17.58 5.00
N LEU A 23 -6.39 16.83 4.22
CA LEU A 23 -6.37 16.95 2.76
C LEU A 23 -7.70 16.45 2.16
N ASP A 24 -8.15 17.12 1.12
CA ASP A 24 -9.33 16.74 0.35
C ASP A 24 -8.98 15.90 -0.88
N LEU A 25 -9.98 15.50 -1.65
CA LEU A 25 -9.80 14.69 -2.86
C LEU A 25 -8.95 15.44 -3.92
N GLY A 26 -9.16 16.75 -4.07
CA GLY A 26 -8.40 17.57 -5.02
C GLY A 26 -6.92 17.63 -4.65
N ASP A 27 -6.61 17.75 -3.35
CA ASP A 27 -5.22 17.66 -2.86
C ASP A 27 -4.61 16.29 -3.18
N GLY A 28 -5.40 15.22 -3.01
CA GLY A 28 -4.97 13.85 -3.34
C GLY A 28 -4.61 13.67 -4.81
N VAL A 29 -5.45 14.18 -5.72
CA VAL A 29 -5.18 14.15 -7.17
C VAL A 29 -3.91 14.92 -7.48
N ARG A 30 -3.71 16.12 -6.92
CA ARG A 30 -2.51 16.92 -7.14
C ARG A 30 -1.24 16.23 -6.63
N LEU A 31 -1.32 15.53 -5.49
CA LEU A 31 -0.20 14.74 -4.98
C LEU A 31 0.12 13.55 -5.90
N PHE A 32 -0.91 12.91 -6.45
CA PHE A 32 -0.74 11.80 -7.39
C PHE A 32 -0.08 12.26 -8.71
N ASP A 33 -0.46 13.43 -9.21
CA ASP A 33 0.07 14.01 -10.45
C ASP A 33 1.38 14.79 -10.27
N ALA A 34 1.88 14.87 -9.02
CA ALA A 34 3.07 15.66 -8.73
C ALA A 34 4.31 15.11 -9.45
N PRO A 35 5.05 15.94 -10.21
CA PRO A 35 6.19 15.49 -10.99
C PRO A 35 7.41 15.13 -10.14
N ASP A 36 7.46 15.58 -8.88
CA ASP A 36 8.57 15.36 -7.96
C ASP A 36 8.14 14.43 -6.81
N LEU A 37 8.34 13.13 -7.01
CA LEU A 37 8.02 12.10 -6.01
C LEU A 37 8.77 12.30 -4.69
N LEU A 38 9.98 12.90 -4.71
CA LEU A 38 10.73 13.15 -3.47
C LEU A 38 10.05 14.21 -2.60
N VAL A 39 9.37 15.18 -3.20
CA VAL A 39 8.56 16.16 -2.46
C VAL A 39 7.38 15.46 -1.78
N VAL A 40 6.66 14.62 -2.52
CA VAL A 40 5.53 13.84 -1.98
C VAL A 40 5.99 12.93 -0.84
N GLY A 41 7.08 12.21 -1.05
CA GLY A 41 7.67 11.34 -0.03
C GLY A 41 8.11 12.09 1.23
N TRP A 42 8.68 13.29 1.06
CA TRP A 42 9.08 14.12 2.20
C TRP A 42 7.87 14.63 3.00
N LEU A 43 6.81 15.08 2.33
CA LEU A 43 5.55 15.49 2.99
C LEU A 43 4.92 14.31 3.74
N ALA A 44 4.86 13.14 3.12
CA ALA A 44 4.35 11.92 3.74
C ALA A 44 5.19 11.51 4.96
N ASN A 45 6.53 11.58 4.86
CA ASN A 45 7.42 11.26 5.98
C ASN A 45 7.22 12.20 7.16
N ARG A 46 7.02 13.49 6.93
CA ARG A 46 6.72 14.45 8.00
C ARG A 46 5.45 14.06 8.77
N GLU A 47 4.38 13.68 8.07
CA GLU A 47 3.15 13.22 8.71
C GLU A 47 3.34 11.90 9.47
N ARG A 48 4.14 10.99 8.92
CA ARG A 48 4.54 9.77 9.63
C ARG A 48 5.29 10.09 10.93
N GLU A 49 6.27 10.98 10.85
CA GLU A 49 7.10 11.34 12.01
C GLU A 49 6.30 12.07 13.10
N LYS A 50 5.32 12.90 12.75
CA LYS A 50 4.40 13.51 13.73
C LYS A 50 3.66 12.43 14.54
N ARG A 51 3.32 11.29 13.94
CA ARG A 51 2.52 10.22 14.55
C ARG A 51 3.36 9.17 15.29
N HIS A 52 4.55 8.87 14.76
CA HIS A 52 5.35 7.71 15.19
C HIS A 52 6.78 8.05 15.57
N GLY A 53 7.18 9.32 15.47
CA GLY A 53 8.57 9.74 15.69
C GLY A 53 9.51 9.03 14.70
N ALA A 54 10.68 8.62 15.17
CA ALA A 54 11.67 7.91 14.36
C ALA A 54 11.35 6.42 14.15
N LYS A 55 10.26 5.91 14.73
CA LYS A 55 9.90 4.48 14.62
C LYS A 55 9.28 4.18 13.27
N THR A 56 9.68 3.06 12.68
CA THR A 56 9.08 2.48 11.49
C THR A 56 8.68 1.05 11.81
N PHE A 57 7.49 0.66 11.40
CA PHE A 57 6.95 -0.68 11.58
C PHE A 57 6.92 -1.40 10.24
N TYR A 58 7.23 -2.66 10.24
CA TYR A 58 7.07 -3.53 9.07
C TYR A 58 6.52 -4.88 9.49
N ASN A 59 5.84 -5.52 8.57
CA ASN A 59 5.36 -6.88 8.74
C ASN A 59 6.22 -7.82 7.89
N TYR A 60 6.60 -8.93 8.50
CA TYR A 60 7.17 -10.07 7.79
C TYR A 60 6.12 -11.17 7.79
N ASN A 61 5.50 -11.39 6.64
CA ASN A 61 4.44 -12.38 6.49
C ASN A 61 4.92 -13.52 5.60
N ILE A 62 4.70 -14.74 6.07
CA ILE A 62 4.83 -15.95 5.26
C ILE A 62 3.42 -16.51 5.08
N ARG A 63 3.05 -16.80 3.85
CA ARG A 63 1.80 -17.50 3.55
C ARG A 63 2.09 -18.96 3.37
N LEU A 64 1.32 -19.79 4.05
CA LEU A 64 1.29 -21.22 3.85
C LEU A 64 -0.05 -21.56 3.15
N GLU A 65 0.01 -21.79 1.87
CA GLU A 65 -1.14 -22.16 1.06
C GLU A 65 -1.21 -23.70 1.01
N ALA A 66 -1.75 -24.31 2.06
CA ALA A 66 -1.76 -25.77 2.23
C ALA A 66 -2.54 -26.49 1.13
N THR A 67 -3.48 -25.82 0.49
CA THR A 67 -4.25 -26.36 -0.64
C THR A 67 -4.77 -25.22 -1.53
N ASN A 68 -4.91 -25.46 -2.82
CA ASN A 68 -5.65 -24.58 -3.71
C ASN A 68 -7.05 -25.13 -4.07
N VAL A 69 -7.43 -26.28 -3.50
CA VAL A 69 -8.79 -26.80 -3.67
C VAL A 69 -9.75 -25.98 -2.81
N CYS A 70 -10.70 -25.30 -3.43
CA CYS A 70 -11.58 -24.33 -2.76
C CYS A 70 -13.03 -24.53 -3.18
N VAL A 71 -13.96 -24.37 -2.24
CA VAL A 71 -15.41 -24.44 -2.51
C VAL A 71 -15.97 -23.16 -3.11
N ALA A 72 -15.22 -22.04 -3.05
CA ALA A 72 -15.65 -20.75 -3.56
C ALA A 72 -15.19 -20.52 -5.01
N SER A 73 -16.10 -20.01 -5.83
CA SER A 73 -15.85 -19.66 -7.24
C SER A 73 -15.69 -18.15 -7.41
N CYS A 74 -14.76 -17.54 -6.69
CA CYS A 74 -14.54 -16.09 -6.73
C CYS A 74 -14.05 -15.63 -8.11
N LEU A 75 -14.69 -14.62 -8.67
CA LEU A 75 -14.44 -14.11 -10.01
C LEU A 75 -12.97 -13.69 -10.27
N PHE A 76 -12.31 -13.14 -9.25
CA PHE A 76 -10.93 -12.66 -9.34
C PHE A 76 -9.86 -13.68 -8.91
N CYS A 77 -10.27 -14.91 -8.56
CA CYS A 77 -9.35 -15.93 -8.08
C CYS A 77 -8.87 -16.84 -9.19
N SER A 78 -7.64 -16.66 -9.64
CA SER A 78 -6.99 -17.58 -10.59
C SER A 78 -6.29 -18.78 -9.91
N PHE A 79 -6.14 -18.73 -8.59
CA PHE A 79 -5.41 -19.71 -7.78
C PHE A 79 -6.27 -20.96 -7.49
N ALA A 80 -7.56 -20.78 -7.21
CA ALA A 80 -8.46 -21.84 -6.78
C ALA A 80 -8.68 -22.91 -7.85
N ARG A 81 -8.80 -24.16 -7.40
CA ARG A 81 -9.34 -25.29 -8.15
C ARG A 81 -10.58 -25.78 -7.41
N LEU A 82 -11.65 -26.04 -8.16
CA LEU A 82 -12.95 -26.35 -7.53
C LEU A 82 -13.07 -27.82 -7.13
N LYS A 83 -12.23 -28.69 -7.69
CA LYS A 83 -12.26 -30.12 -7.39
C LYS A 83 -10.86 -30.67 -7.18
N PRO A 84 -10.69 -31.64 -6.25
CA PRO A 84 -9.50 -32.45 -6.24
C PRO A 84 -9.33 -33.17 -7.58
N GLY A 85 -8.12 -33.13 -8.14
CA GLY A 85 -7.84 -33.74 -9.44
C GLY A 85 -7.99 -32.81 -10.67
N ASP A 86 -8.50 -31.59 -10.50
CA ASP A 86 -8.42 -30.58 -11.56
C ASP A 86 -6.95 -30.33 -11.92
N PRO A 87 -6.64 -29.97 -13.19
CA PRO A 87 -5.27 -29.64 -13.58
C PRO A 87 -4.67 -28.55 -12.68
N GLY A 88 -3.55 -28.88 -12.01
CA GLY A 88 -2.88 -27.99 -11.08
C GLY A 88 -3.50 -27.92 -9.68
N ALA A 89 -4.49 -28.78 -9.36
CA ALA A 89 -4.97 -28.93 -7.98
C ALA A 89 -3.90 -29.60 -7.10
N TYR A 90 -3.71 -29.09 -5.90
CA TYR A 90 -2.82 -29.72 -4.91
C TYR A 90 -3.37 -29.57 -3.48
N THR A 91 -2.97 -30.47 -2.62
CA THR A 91 -3.07 -30.38 -1.18
C THR A 91 -1.76 -30.91 -0.60
N MET A 92 -1.12 -30.11 0.24
CA MET A 92 0.16 -30.44 0.86
C MET A 92 -0.06 -31.48 1.98
N SER A 93 0.90 -32.39 2.14
CA SER A 93 1.00 -33.18 3.37
C SER A 93 1.59 -32.34 4.51
N LEU A 94 1.55 -32.87 5.75
CA LEU A 94 2.17 -32.18 6.89
C LEU A 94 3.69 -32.04 6.73
N GLU A 95 4.34 -32.99 6.05
CA GLU A 95 5.78 -32.96 5.79
C GLU A 95 6.15 -31.91 4.74
N GLN A 96 5.20 -31.55 3.85
CA GLN A 96 5.40 -30.52 2.83
C GLN A 96 5.13 -29.10 3.35
N ALA A 97 4.39 -28.99 4.44
CA ALA A 97 4.05 -27.73 5.07
C ALA A 97 5.13 -27.30 6.09
#